data_d47be2ecd69b590fc44994d4965493b2
#
_entry.id   d47be2ecd69b590fc44994d4965493b2
#
_cell.length_a   1.000
_cell.length_b   1.000
_cell.length_c   1.000
_cell.angle_alpha   90.00
_cell.angle_beta   90.00
_cell.angle_gamma   90.00
#
_symmetry.space_group_name_H-M   'P 1'
#
loop_
_entity.id
_entity.type
_entity.pdbx_description
1 polymer ?
#
loop_
_entity_poly.entity_id
_entity_poly.type
_entity_poly.pdbx_seq_one_letter_code
_entity_poly.pdbx_strand_id
1 'polypeptide(L)'
;RNLEVSPAEPLDSDDLSLDYEYFDLDGNPQQNTVIQWYLDGARIVELDDSNTVSSLWTRTGDEWQALVRPHDGNDYGDTVWTGIIVIGSSNLQPSATAYILPSGNAITTDALQVIIGYNDPDGDSKEATEIKWLRDGTQISAYNDLNWVPPEATSKGELWVAEVRVSDGLVWSEMVTTNEVLIQNSPPIVTSISMLPEDDLITTMNLTVIWEQSDIDGDSESNS
;
A
#
# COMPACT_ATOMS: atom_id res chain seq x y z
N ARG A 1 4.17 -37.31 -27.52
CA ARG A 1 5.18 -37.10 -26.48
C ARG A 1 4.90 -35.76 -25.82
N ASN A 2 3.93 -35.75 -24.95
CA ASN A 2 3.70 -34.61 -24.07
C ASN A 2 4.50 -34.84 -22.80
N LEU A 3 5.42 -33.95 -22.49
CA LEU A 3 6.04 -33.82 -21.18
C LEU A 3 5.85 -32.38 -20.76
N GLU A 4 5.03 -32.13 -19.77
CA GLU A 4 4.67 -30.79 -19.34
C GLU A 4 4.47 -30.71 -17.82
N VAL A 5 4.68 -29.53 -17.28
CA VAL A 5 4.36 -29.21 -15.87
C VAL A 5 3.13 -28.30 -15.88
N SER A 6 2.21 -28.60 -14.99
CA SER A 6 0.96 -27.87 -14.83
C SER A 6 0.85 -27.32 -13.40
N PRO A 7 0.35 -26.08 -13.20
CA PRO A 7 -0.02 -25.11 -14.23
C PRO A 7 1.21 -24.59 -15.01
N ALA A 8 0.97 -24.06 -16.22
CA ALA A 8 2.05 -23.53 -17.09
C ALA A 8 2.67 -22.22 -16.57
N GLU A 9 1.90 -21.45 -15.80
CA GLU A 9 2.29 -20.23 -15.09
C GLU A 9 1.91 -20.38 -13.62
N PRO A 10 2.68 -21.17 -12.84
CA PRO A 10 2.34 -21.42 -11.44
C PRO A 10 2.66 -20.22 -10.56
N LEU A 11 1.84 -20.03 -9.53
CA LEU A 11 2.09 -19.13 -8.42
C LEU A 11 2.70 -19.92 -7.24
N ASP A 12 3.27 -19.21 -6.28
CA ASP A 12 3.87 -19.80 -5.07
C ASP A 12 2.86 -20.53 -4.16
N SER A 13 1.56 -20.33 -4.40
CA SER A 13 0.45 -21.06 -3.77
C SER A 13 0.04 -22.35 -4.52
N ASP A 14 0.58 -22.58 -5.72
CA ASP A 14 0.18 -23.71 -6.56
C ASP A 14 1.11 -24.93 -6.37
N ASP A 15 0.51 -26.10 -6.33
CA ASP A 15 1.24 -27.35 -6.48
C ASP A 15 1.62 -27.56 -7.96
N LEU A 16 2.83 -28.06 -8.23
CA LEU A 16 3.23 -28.44 -9.58
C LEU A 16 2.88 -29.91 -9.83
N SER A 17 2.34 -30.20 -11.01
CA SER A 17 2.02 -31.55 -11.46
C SER A 17 2.72 -31.86 -12.77
N LEU A 18 3.42 -32.99 -12.84
CA LEU A 18 4.12 -33.46 -14.03
C LEU A 18 3.25 -34.46 -14.78
N ASP A 19 2.94 -34.12 -16.03
CA ASP A 19 2.23 -35.00 -16.96
C ASP A 19 3.14 -35.43 -18.10
N TYR A 20 3.15 -36.73 -18.42
CA TYR A 20 3.87 -37.26 -19.56
C TYR A 20 3.22 -38.52 -20.13
N GLU A 21 3.44 -38.75 -21.43
CA GLU A 21 2.99 -39.97 -22.11
C GLU A 21 4.15 -40.96 -22.27
N TYR A 22 3.94 -42.16 -21.74
CA TYR A 22 4.81 -43.31 -21.97
C TYR A 22 4.42 -44.03 -23.29
N PHE A 23 5.39 -44.31 -24.10
CA PHE A 23 5.21 -45.15 -25.30
C PHE A 23 6.38 -46.10 -25.47
N ASP A 24 6.05 -47.36 -25.67
CA ASP A 24 7.00 -48.39 -26.01
C ASP A 24 6.64 -49.07 -27.34
N LEU A 25 7.63 -49.31 -28.22
CA LEU A 25 7.39 -49.80 -29.59
C LEU A 25 6.96 -51.28 -29.57
N ASP A 26 7.47 -52.08 -28.64
CA ASP A 26 7.18 -53.49 -28.47
C ASP A 26 5.96 -53.74 -27.59
N GLY A 27 5.39 -52.68 -27.01
CA GLY A 27 4.19 -52.74 -26.17
C GLY A 27 4.46 -53.15 -24.73
N ASN A 28 5.70 -53.06 -24.26
CA ASN A 28 6.04 -53.36 -22.87
C ASN A 28 5.43 -52.30 -21.95
N PRO A 29 4.89 -52.70 -20.77
CA PRO A 29 4.33 -51.72 -19.84
C PRO A 29 5.42 -50.93 -19.15
N GLN A 30 5.12 -49.67 -18.84
CA GLN A 30 5.99 -48.81 -18.05
C GLN A 30 6.27 -49.42 -16.66
N GLN A 31 7.54 -49.45 -16.26
CA GLN A 31 7.98 -49.86 -14.93
C GLN A 31 9.23 -49.08 -14.52
N ASN A 32 9.32 -48.71 -13.23
CA ASN A 32 10.53 -48.10 -12.65
C ASN A 32 11.04 -46.83 -13.42
N THR A 33 10.14 -46.04 -14.00
CA THR A 33 10.49 -44.77 -14.61
C THR A 33 11.10 -43.86 -13.55
N VAL A 34 12.21 -43.22 -13.88
CA VAL A 34 12.86 -42.23 -13.01
C VAL A 34 12.29 -40.85 -13.26
N ILE A 35 11.86 -40.21 -12.19
CA ILE A 35 11.46 -38.80 -12.17
C ILE A 35 12.37 -38.05 -11.21
N GLN A 36 12.88 -36.89 -11.61
CA GLN A 36 13.73 -36.05 -10.79
C GLN A 36 13.35 -34.61 -10.96
N TRP A 37 13.21 -33.89 -9.85
CA TRP A 37 12.95 -32.48 -9.82
C TRP A 37 14.21 -31.69 -9.50
N TYR A 38 14.32 -30.53 -10.13
CA TYR A 38 15.42 -29.58 -9.97
C TYR A 38 14.88 -28.21 -9.64
N LEU A 39 15.44 -27.60 -8.61
CA LEU A 39 15.21 -26.21 -8.19
C LEU A 39 16.50 -25.43 -8.44
N ASP A 40 16.44 -24.35 -9.22
CA ASP A 40 17.60 -23.50 -9.58
C ASP A 40 18.80 -24.32 -10.10
N GLY A 41 18.50 -25.39 -10.86
CA GLY A 41 19.49 -26.32 -11.40
C GLY A 41 20.04 -27.37 -10.42
N ALA A 42 19.63 -27.36 -9.15
CA ALA A 42 20.00 -28.34 -8.14
C ALA A 42 18.92 -29.41 -7.97
N ARG A 43 19.31 -30.72 -8.01
CA ARG A 43 18.36 -31.80 -7.79
C ARG A 43 17.85 -31.86 -6.36
N ILE A 44 16.53 -32.03 -6.21
CA ILE A 44 15.85 -32.22 -4.93
C ILE A 44 15.55 -33.71 -4.75
N VAL A 45 16.42 -34.40 -3.98
CA VAL A 45 16.36 -35.84 -3.81
C VAL A 45 15.07 -36.32 -3.10
N GLU A 46 14.51 -35.48 -2.24
CA GLU A 46 13.26 -35.73 -1.52
C GLU A 46 12.03 -35.82 -2.45
N LEU A 47 12.17 -35.33 -3.68
CA LEU A 47 11.09 -35.32 -4.70
C LEU A 47 11.36 -36.36 -5.80
N ASP A 48 12.35 -37.24 -5.64
CA ASP A 48 12.58 -38.35 -6.59
C ASP A 48 11.34 -39.23 -6.72
N ASP A 49 11.03 -39.60 -7.96
CA ASP A 49 9.90 -40.44 -8.36
C ASP A 49 8.51 -39.85 -7.98
N SER A 50 8.45 -38.60 -7.58
CA SER A 50 7.19 -37.87 -7.37
C SER A 50 6.69 -37.24 -8.67
N ASN A 51 5.40 -37.36 -8.94
CA ASN A 51 4.72 -36.64 -10.04
C ASN A 51 4.34 -35.21 -9.66
N THR A 52 4.51 -34.81 -8.40
CA THR A 52 4.07 -33.51 -7.90
C THR A 52 5.11 -32.87 -7.02
N VAL A 53 5.11 -31.51 -7.02
CA VAL A 53 5.80 -30.68 -6.04
C VAL A 53 4.74 -29.87 -5.31
N SER A 54 4.67 -30.02 -3.99
CA SER A 54 3.74 -29.23 -3.18
C SER A 54 4.19 -27.77 -3.14
N SER A 55 3.21 -26.83 -3.08
CA SER A 55 3.44 -25.40 -2.87
C SER A 55 4.25 -25.07 -1.61
N LEU A 56 4.38 -25.99 -0.67
CA LEU A 56 5.29 -25.84 0.47
C LEU A 56 6.79 -25.80 0.08
N TRP A 57 7.12 -26.27 -1.12
CA TRP A 57 8.47 -26.28 -1.68
C TRP A 57 8.73 -25.09 -2.61
N THR A 58 7.68 -24.41 -3.10
CA THR A 58 7.79 -23.34 -4.09
C THR A 58 7.83 -21.98 -3.43
N ARG A 59 8.59 -21.05 -4.04
CA ARG A 59 8.62 -19.62 -3.67
C ARG A 59 8.66 -18.78 -4.93
N THR A 60 8.14 -17.61 -4.84
CA THR A 60 8.22 -16.62 -5.93
C THR A 60 9.65 -16.46 -6.44
N GLY A 61 9.82 -16.61 -7.74
CA GLY A 61 11.11 -16.49 -8.43
C GLY A 61 11.90 -17.81 -8.56
N ASP A 62 11.48 -18.91 -7.91
CA ASP A 62 12.11 -20.23 -8.07
C ASP A 62 12.02 -20.71 -9.52
N GLU A 63 13.11 -21.32 -10.03
CA GLU A 63 13.16 -21.95 -11.34
C GLU A 63 13.09 -23.47 -11.18
N TRP A 64 11.96 -24.07 -11.56
CA TRP A 64 11.72 -25.50 -11.47
C TRP A 64 11.84 -26.19 -12.83
N GLN A 65 12.39 -27.42 -12.83
CA GLN A 65 12.50 -28.26 -14.00
C GLN A 65 12.42 -29.73 -13.61
N ALA A 66 11.74 -30.55 -14.40
CA ALA A 66 11.69 -31.99 -14.20
C ALA A 66 12.44 -32.75 -15.29
N LEU A 67 13.03 -33.89 -14.89
CA LEU A 67 13.63 -34.89 -15.73
C LEU A 67 12.80 -36.18 -15.64
N VAL A 68 12.47 -36.77 -16.78
CA VAL A 68 11.85 -38.09 -16.87
C VAL A 68 12.74 -39.01 -17.70
N ARG A 69 13.01 -40.18 -17.16
CA ARG A 69 13.67 -41.26 -17.89
C ARG A 69 12.78 -42.51 -17.82
N PRO A 70 12.05 -42.81 -18.91
CA PRO A 70 11.15 -43.96 -18.91
C PRO A 70 11.92 -45.30 -18.84
N HIS A 71 11.26 -46.32 -18.33
CA HIS A 71 11.78 -47.68 -18.23
C HIS A 71 10.66 -48.71 -18.49
N ASP A 72 10.91 -49.74 -19.24
CA ASP A 72 9.94 -50.78 -19.66
C ASP A 72 10.01 -52.08 -18.83
N GLY A 73 10.85 -52.10 -17.78
CA GLY A 73 11.14 -53.28 -16.99
C GLY A 73 12.43 -54.01 -17.40
N ASN A 74 12.97 -53.71 -18.59
CA ASN A 74 14.22 -54.27 -19.11
C ASN A 74 15.28 -53.21 -19.33
N ASP A 75 14.91 -52.14 -20.06
CA ASP A 75 15.82 -51.07 -20.46
C ASP A 75 15.28 -49.68 -20.19
N TYR A 76 16.19 -48.72 -20.04
CA TYR A 76 15.85 -47.28 -19.94
C TYR A 76 15.78 -46.65 -21.31
N GLY A 77 14.75 -45.85 -21.52
CA GLY A 77 14.65 -44.94 -22.65
C GLY A 77 15.52 -43.68 -22.48
N ASP A 78 15.41 -42.78 -23.47
CA ASP A 78 16.09 -41.50 -23.45
C ASP A 78 15.56 -40.60 -22.33
N THR A 79 16.47 -39.84 -21.72
CA THR A 79 16.13 -38.81 -20.74
C THR A 79 15.50 -37.63 -21.46
N VAL A 80 14.37 -37.14 -20.94
CA VAL A 80 13.65 -35.95 -21.40
C VAL A 80 13.50 -34.96 -20.28
N TRP A 81 13.69 -33.69 -20.60
CA TRP A 81 13.54 -32.59 -19.67
C TRP A 81 12.29 -31.74 -20.02
N THR A 82 11.64 -31.24 -19.01
CA THR A 82 10.63 -30.16 -19.21
C THR A 82 11.30 -28.84 -19.58
N GLY A 83 10.53 -27.85 -19.96
CA GLY A 83 10.97 -26.45 -19.90
C GLY A 83 11.23 -26.02 -18.44
N ILE A 84 11.93 -24.91 -18.30
CA ILE A 84 12.04 -24.23 -17.00
C ILE A 84 10.72 -23.55 -16.71
N ILE A 85 10.20 -23.74 -15.50
CA ILE A 85 8.99 -23.11 -14.96
C ILE A 85 9.43 -22.14 -13.89
N VAL A 86 9.03 -20.88 -14.01
CA VAL A 86 9.31 -19.85 -13.00
C VAL A 86 8.07 -19.63 -12.15
N ILE A 87 8.24 -19.68 -10.84
CA ILE A 87 7.15 -19.49 -9.88
C ILE A 87 6.82 -17.98 -9.78
N GLY A 88 5.58 -17.62 -10.07
CA GLY A 88 5.02 -16.29 -9.87
C GLY A 88 4.60 -16.03 -8.41
N SER A 89 4.24 -14.80 -8.10
CA SER A 89 3.73 -14.39 -6.78
C SER A 89 2.20 -14.48 -6.71
N SER A 90 1.68 -15.06 -5.64
CA SER A 90 0.27 -14.95 -5.26
C SER A 90 0.07 -13.70 -4.41
N ASN A 91 0.06 -12.53 -5.04
CA ASN A 91 -0.05 -11.25 -4.36
C ASN A 91 -1.38 -11.08 -3.62
N LEU A 92 -1.32 -10.70 -2.34
CA LEU A 92 -2.47 -10.32 -1.52
C LEU A 92 -2.62 -8.79 -1.49
N GLN A 93 -3.84 -8.35 -1.27
CA GLN A 93 -4.18 -6.93 -1.25
C GLN A 93 -3.62 -6.25 0.01
N PRO A 94 -2.89 -5.11 -0.11
CA PRO A 94 -2.47 -4.32 1.03
C PRO A 94 -3.66 -3.67 1.75
N SER A 95 -3.43 -3.21 2.97
CA SER A 95 -4.39 -2.44 3.75
C SER A 95 -3.83 -1.09 4.16
N ALA A 96 -4.72 -0.08 4.23
CA ALA A 96 -4.39 1.27 4.67
C ALA A 96 -5.09 1.61 5.99
N THR A 97 -4.46 2.48 6.79
CA THR A 97 -5.12 3.25 7.84
C THR A 97 -4.82 4.73 7.60
N ALA A 98 -5.77 5.61 7.89
CA ALA A 98 -5.55 7.04 7.70
C ALA A 98 -6.29 7.88 8.75
N TYR A 99 -5.68 9.00 9.16
CA TYR A 99 -6.32 10.00 10.02
C TYR A 99 -5.72 11.38 9.76
N ILE A 100 -6.51 12.45 10.05
CA ILE A 100 -6.07 13.84 9.91
C ILE A 100 -5.64 14.38 11.27
N LEU A 101 -4.56 15.16 11.24
CA LEU A 101 -4.10 16.00 12.36
C LEU A 101 -4.26 17.50 12.01
N PRO A 102 -4.53 18.35 13.02
CA PRO A 102 -4.90 18.03 14.38
C PRO A 102 -6.26 17.32 14.44
N SER A 103 -6.36 16.28 15.28
CA SER A 103 -7.59 15.53 15.42
C SER A 103 -8.58 16.27 16.33
N GLY A 104 -9.68 16.70 15.78
CA GLY A 104 -10.85 17.21 16.51
C GLY A 104 -11.01 18.72 16.59
N ASN A 105 -9.97 19.49 16.91
CA ASN A 105 -10.07 20.94 17.15
C ASN A 105 -9.07 21.75 16.30
N ALA A 106 -9.12 21.61 14.99
CA ALA A 106 -8.37 22.46 14.08
C ALA A 106 -9.00 23.89 14.08
N ILE A 107 -8.17 24.91 14.05
CA ILE A 107 -8.56 26.30 13.86
C ILE A 107 -8.07 26.81 12.51
N THR A 108 -8.53 27.95 12.06
CA THR A 108 -8.20 28.52 10.74
C THR A 108 -6.71 28.81 10.53
N THR A 109 -5.91 28.78 11.58
CA THR A 109 -4.44 28.92 11.50
C THR A 109 -3.70 27.58 11.44
N ASP A 110 -4.40 26.45 11.56
CA ASP A 110 -3.80 25.12 11.53
C ASP A 110 -3.75 24.56 10.11
N ALA A 111 -2.61 23.97 9.75
CA ALA A 111 -2.53 23.11 8.58
C ALA A 111 -3.12 21.74 8.91
N LEU A 112 -3.83 21.13 7.96
CA LEU A 112 -4.30 19.76 8.08
C LEU A 112 -3.26 18.81 7.48
N GLN A 113 -2.93 17.76 8.20
CA GLN A 113 -2.00 16.73 7.73
C GLN A 113 -2.65 15.35 7.81
N VAL A 114 -2.65 14.58 6.71
CA VAL A 114 -3.06 13.19 6.73
C VAL A 114 -1.87 12.30 7.08
N ILE A 115 -2.08 11.40 8.05
CA ILE A 115 -1.13 10.36 8.46
C ILE A 115 -1.66 9.04 7.93
N ILE A 116 -0.79 8.28 7.26
CA ILE A 116 -1.16 7.07 6.54
C ILE A 116 -0.32 5.90 7.05
N GLY A 117 -0.98 4.83 7.49
CA GLY A 117 -0.37 3.54 7.75
C GLY A 117 -0.54 2.61 6.56
N TYR A 118 0.45 1.75 6.33
CA TYR A 118 0.48 0.71 5.30
C TYR A 118 0.78 -0.63 5.96
N ASN A 119 0.08 -1.66 5.55
CA ASN A 119 0.40 -3.04 5.91
C ASN A 119 0.06 -3.96 4.75
N ASP A 120 1.02 -4.78 4.39
CA ASP A 120 0.90 -5.79 3.36
C ASP A 120 1.08 -7.18 3.97
N PRO A 121 0.17 -8.15 3.68
CA PRO A 121 0.27 -9.50 4.23
C PRO A 121 1.46 -10.30 3.69
N ASP A 122 1.90 -10.03 2.46
CA ASP A 122 3.03 -10.69 1.82
C ASP A 122 4.37 -10.03 2.17
N GLY A 123 4.31 -8.84 2.78
CA GLY A 123 5.47 -8.04 3.14
C GLY A 123 6.00 -7.18 2.01
N ASP A 124 5.21 -6.99 0.95
CA ASP A 124 5.57 -6.15 -0.18
C ASP A 124 5.64 -4.67 0.22
N SER A 125 6.53 -3.94 -0.43
CA SER A 125 6.76 -2.52 -0.17
C SER A 125 5.63 -1.66 -0.74
N LYS A 126 5.31 -0.57 -0.05
CA LYS A 126 4.38 0.43 -0.58
C LYS A 126 5.01 1.15 -1.78
N GLU A 127 4.36 1.06 -2.94
CA GLU A 127 4.80 1.69 -4.20
C GLU A 127 4.02 2.97 -4.53
N ALA A 128 2.73 3.03 -4.16
CA ALA A 128 1.91 4.19 -4.45
C ALA A 128 0.92 4.54 -3.31
N THR A 129 0.48 5.79 -3.32
CA THR A 129 -0.57 6.31 -2.43
C THR A 129 -1.44 7.26 -3.23
N GLU A 130 -2.76 7.13 -3.13
CA GLU A 130 -3.74 8.09 -3.64
C GLU A 130 -4.42 8.77 -2.47
N ILE A 131 -4.50 10.10 -2.51
CA ILE A 131 -5.15 10.94 -1.48
C ILE A 131 -6.15 11.85 -2.18
N LYS A 132 -7.39 11.86 -1.69
CA LYS A 132 -8.44 12.80 -2.12
C LYS A 132 -8.91 13.59 -0.91
N TRP A 133 -8.80 14.90 -0.97
CA TRP A 133 -9.33 15.79 0.05
C TRP A 133 -10.74 16.24 -0.30
N LEU A 134 -11.64 16.15 0.67
CA LEU A 134 -13.02 16.60 0.56
C LEU A 134 -13.29 17.70 1.56
N ARG A 135 -13.92 18.78 1.09
CA ARG A 135 -14.41 19.88 1.89
C ARG A 135 -15.93 19.93 1.76
N ASP A 136 -16.64 19.82 2.87
CA ASP A 136 -18.10 19.78 2.92
C ASP A 136 -18.69 18.72 1.95
N GLY A 137 -18.03 17.56 1.87
CA GLY A 137 -18.36 16.45 0.98
C GLY A 137 -17.98 16.66 -0.50
N THR A 138 -17.36 17.80 -0.85
CA THR A 138 -16.91 18.09 -2.23
C THR A 138 -15.41 17.92 -2.36
N GLN A 139 -14.96 17.14 -3.34
CA GLN A 139 -13.52 16.92 -3.60
C GLN A 139 -12.83 18.22 -4.04
N ILE A 140 -11.68 18.50 -3.43
CA ILE A 140 -10.81 19.63 -3.76
C ILE A 140 -9.58 19.12 -4.50
N SER A 141 -9.66 19.03 -5.81
CA SER A 141 -8.64 18.41 -6.66
C SER A 141 -7.25 19.07 -6.60
N ALA A 142 -7.18 20.33 -6.15
CA ALA A 142 -5.91 21.04 -5.95
C ALA A 142 -5.01 20.38 -4.88
N TYR A 143 -5.60 19.58 -3.98
CA TYR A 143 -4.89 18.88 -2.90
C TYR A 143 -4.82 17.38 -3.09
N ASN A 144 -5.21 16.87 -4.26
CA ASN A 144 -5.04 15.44 -4.57
C ASN A 144 -3.57 15.06 -4.44
N ASP A 145 -3.33 13.89 -3.83
CA ASP A 145 -2.01 13.28 -3.61
C ASP A 145 -1.04 14.12 -2.75
N LEU A 146 -1.54 15.21 -2.15
CA LEU A 146 -0.81 15.96 -1.13
C LEU A 146 -1.19 15.44 0.26
N ASN A 147 -0.20 15.25 1.11
CA ASN A 147 -0.43 14.77 2.48
C ASN A 147 -0.80 15.90 3.47
N TRP A 148 -1.02 17.11 2.99
CA TRP A 148 -1.38 18.26 3.82
C TRP A 148 -2.20 19.28 3.05
N VAL A 149 -3.00 20.07 3.79
CA VAL A 149 -3.74 21.24 3.31
C VAL A 149 -3.26 22.44 4.13
N PRO A 150 -2.84 23.54 3.49
CA PRO A 150 -2.33 24.71 4.20
C PRO A 150 -3.47 25.49 4.89
N PRO A 151 -3.18 26.28 5.95
CA PRO A 151 -4.18 27.06 6.66
C PRO A 151 -4.99 28.01 5.76
N GLU A 152 -4.31 28.61 4.77
CA GLU A 152 -4.92 29.58 3.85
C GLU A 152 -6.02 28.97 2.95
N ALA A 153 -6.07 27.63 2.91
CA ALA A 153 -7.08 26.90 2.14
C ALA A 153 -8.33 26.55 2.95
N THR A 154 -8.28 26.74 4.27
CA THR A 154 -9.37 26.41 5.18
C THR A 154 -10.09 27.65 5.66
N SER A 155 -11.38 27.51 6.00
CA SER A 155 -12.18 28.55 6.58
C SER A 155 -13.02 28.01 7.74
N LYS A 156 -13.32 28.87 8.70
CA LYS A 156 -14.17 28.56 9.84
C LYS A 156 -15.51 27.94 9.41
N GLY A 157 -15.88 26.84 10.01
CA GLY A 157 -17.11 26.10 9.76
C GLY A 157 -17.04 25.05 8.67
N GLU A 158 -15.92 24.95 7.92
CA GLU A 158 -15.72 23.89 6.93
C GLU A 158 -15.46 22.55 7.60
N LEU A 159 -15.99 21.48 7.00
CA LEU A 159 -15.74 20.09 7.40
C LEU A 159 -14.81 19.43 6.39
N TRP A 160 -13.65 18.98 6.86
CA TRP A 160 -12.62 18.35 6.03
C TRP A 160 -12.49 16.86 6.33
N VAL A 161 -12.31 16.07 5.27
CA VAL A 161 -12.08 14.63 5.28
C VAL A 161 -11.07 14.29 4.19
N ALA A 162 -10.30 13.22 4.37
CA ALA A 162 -9.51 12.64 3.30
C ALA A 162 -9.91 11.17 3.04
N GLU A 163 -9.93 10.79 1.78
CA GLU A 163 -10.04 9.42 1.31
C GLU A 163 -8.68 8.97 0.81
N VAL A 164 -8.21 7.81 1.27
CA VAL A 164 -6.85 7.31 1.03
C VAL A 164 -6.90 5.86 0.62
N ARG A 165 -6.06 5.49 -0.36
CA ARG A 165 -5.69 4.11 -0.64
C ARG A 165 -4.20 4.01 -0.96
N VAL A 166 -3.66 2.82 -0.77
CA VAL A 166 -2.24 2.51 -0.99
C VAL A 166 -2.10 1.34 -1.96
N SER A 167 -0.94 1.21 -2.59
CA SER A 167 -0.64 0.10 -3.50
C SER A 167 0.76 -0.45 -3.23
N ASP A 168 0.90 -1.76 -3.40
CA ASP A 168 2.14 -2.54 -3.43
C ASP A 168 2.81 -2.54 -4.83
N GLY A 169 2.19 -1.89 -5.82
CA GLY A 169 2.62 -1.89 -7.23
C GLY A 169 1.86 -2.88 -8.10
N LEU A 170 1.16 -3.86 -7.52
CA LEU A 170 0.36 -4.87 -8.21
C LEU A 170 -1.14 -4.62 -8.02
N VAL A 171 -1.56 -4.32 -6.79
CA VAL A 171 -2.97 -4.10 -6.45
C VAL A 171 -3.12 -2.91 -5.49
N TRP A 172 -4.28 -2.26 -5.52
CA TRP A 172 -4.64 -1.19 -4.60
C TRP A 172 -5.41 -1.73 -3.39
N SER A 173 -5.19 -1.14 -2.21
CA SER A 173 -6.04 -1.36 -1.05
C SER A 173 -7.46 -0.88 -1.28
N GLU A 174 -8.39 -1.29 -0.41
CA GLU A 174 -9.67 -0.60 -0.28
C GLU A 174 -9.43 0.87 0.09
N MET A 175 -10.37 1.74 -0.32
CA MET A 175 -10.38 3.15 0.06
C MET A 175 -10.76 3.30 1.53
N VAL A 176 -9.94 3.99 2.32
CA VAL A 176 -10.24 4.31 3.71
C VAL A 176 -10.52 5.80 3.85
N THR A 177 -11.51 6.14 4.68
CA THR A 177 -11.88 7.50 4.99
C THR A 177 -11.34 7.87 6.37
N THR A 178 -10.78 9.07 6.50
CA THR A 178 -10.23 9.58 7.77
C THR A 178 -11.33 10.00 8.75
N ASN A 179 -10.93 10.41 9.95
CA ASN A 179 -11.79 11.21 10.82
C ASN A 179 -12.17 12.52 10.14
N GLU A 180 -13.34 13.04 10.49
CA GLU A 180 -13.78 14.39 10.12
C GLU A 180 -13.08 15.45 10.98
N VAL A 181 -12.69 16.56 10.37
CA VAL A 181 -12.10 17.73 11.05
C VAL A 181 -12.94 18.96 10.74
N LEU A 182 -13.58 19.51 11.77
CA LEU A 182 -14.30 20.79 11.68
C LEU A 182 -13.32 21.93 11.97
N ILE A 183 -13.22 22.89 11.07
CA ILE A 183 -12.41 24.09 11.25
C ILE A 183 -13.14 25.05 12.17
N GLN A 184 -12.52 25.32 13.31
CA GLN A 184 -13.03 26.23 14.34
C GLN A 184 -12.46 27.63 14.18
N ASN A 185 -13.04 28.57 14.92
CA ASN A 185 -12.59 29.93 15.01
C ASN A 185 -11.19 30.05 15.59
N SER A 186 -10.35 30.90 15.02
CA SER A 186 -9.10 31.36 15.64
C SER A 186 -9.36 32.59 16.51
N PRO A 187 -8.71 32.72 17.66
CA PRO A 187 -8.85 33.91 18.48
C PRO A 187 -8.19 35.13 17.83
N PRO A 188 -8.71 36.35 18.04
CA PRO A 188 -8.08 37.57 17.59
C PRO A 188 -6.74 37.80 18.27
N ILE A 189 -5.84 38.51 17.60
CA ILE A 189 -4.53 38.90 18.13
C ILE A 189 -4.42 40.41 18.22
N VAL A 190 -3.79 40.91 19.29
CA VAL A 190 -3.45 42.34 19.39
C VAL A 190 -2.15 42.55 18.61
N THR A 191 -2.23 43.43 17.59
CA THR A 191 -1.10 43.72 16.68
C THR A 191 -0.30 44.95 17.11
N SER A 192 -0.92 45.89 17.78
CA SER A 192 -0.25 47.04 18.39
C SER A 192 -0.92 47.48 19.67
N ILE A 193 -0.17 48.05 20.59
CA ILE A 193 -0.66 48.68 21.79
C ILE A 193 0.19 49.92 22.11
N SER A 194 -0.44 51.02 22.37
CA SER A 194 0.23 52.26 22.81
C SER A 194 -0.59 52.96 23.90
N MET A 195 0.07 53.85 24.61
CA MET A 195 -0.54 54.64 25.67
C MET A 195 -0.33 56.10 25.36
N LEU A 196 -1.42 56.86 25.39
CA LEU A 196 -1.43 58.31 25.15
C LEU A 196 -1.69 59.09 26.44
N PRO A 197 -1.03 60.24 26.61
CA PRO A 197 0.08 60.75 25.79
C PRO A 197 1.35 59.92 25.99
N GLU A 198 2.24 59.85 24.99
CA GLU A 198 3.47 59.06 25.01
C GLU A 198 4.58 59.72 25.86
N ASP A 199 4.62 61.05 25.89
CA ASP A 199 5.65 61.87 26.56
C ASP A 199 5.06 62.93 27.48
N ASP A 200 5.89 63.52 28.34
CA ASP A 200 5.58 64.69 29.21
C ASP A 200 4.40 64.48 30.17
N LEU A 201 4.31 63.30 30.79
CA LEU A 201 3.24 62.94 31.70
C LEU A 201 3.22 63.82 32.97
N ILE A 202 2.09 64.42 33.27
CA ILE A 202 1.79 65.14 34.52
C ILE A 202 0.63 64.47 35.27
N THR A 203 0.55 64.69 36.57
CA THR A 203 -0.39 64.00 37.48
C THR A 203 -1.88 64.31 37.22
N THR A 204 -2.19 65.31 36.38
CA THR A 204 -3.52 65.69 36.02
C THR A 204 -3.99 65.22 34.64
N MET A 205 -3.12 64.44 33.92
CA MET A 205 -3.45 63.91 32.61
C MET A 205 -4.20 62.58 32.71
N ASN A 206 -5.14 62.40 31.79
CA ASN A 206 -5.76 61.09 31.59
C ASN A 206 -4.88 60.25 30.67
N LEU A 207 -4.67 59.03 31.06
CA LEU A 207 -3.97 58.04 30.22
C LEU A 207 -5.01 57.25 29.44
N THR A 208 -4.78 57.12 28.14
CA THR A 208 -5.62 56.32 27.24
C THR A 208 -4.77 55.21 26.62
N VAL A 209 -5.23 53.97 26.68
CA VAL A 209 -4.64 52.85 25.95
C VAL A 209 -5.32 52.73 24.60
N ILE A 210 -4.50 52.66 23.55
CA ILE A 210 -4.94 52.41 22.18
C ILE A 210 -4.33 51.11 21.74
N TRP A 211 -5.12 50.25 21.11
CA TRP A 211 -4.64 48.99 20.54
C TRP A 211 -5.26 48.77 19.14
N GLU A 212 -4.54 48.00 18.35
CA GLU A 212 -5.05 47.46 17.11
C GLU A 212 -5.13 45.94 17.26
N GLN A 213 -6.13 45.32 16.70
CA GLN A 213 -6.28 43.89 16.66
C GLN A 213 -6.50 43.41 15.22
N SER A 214 -6.20 42.18 14.99
CA SER A 214 -6.48 41.47 13.76
C SER A 214 -7.13 40.15 14.11
N ASP A 215 -8.16 39.80 13.33
CA ASP A 215 -8.81 38.50 13.39
C ASP A 215 -8.74 37.88 11.99
N ILE A 216 -8.21 36.65 11.89
CA ILE A 216 -8.00 35.98 10.59
C ILE A 216 -9.33 35.52 9.98
N ASP A 217 -10.34 35.26 10.83
CA ASP A 217 -11.68 34.84 10.43
C ASP A 217 -12.57 36.00 10.05
N GLY A 218 -12.11 37.26 10.28
CA GLY A 218 -12.86 38.49 10.00
C GLY A 218 -13.96 38.74 11.00
N ASP A 219 -13.92 38.14 12.18
CA ASP A 219 -14.90 38.37 13.23
C ASP A 219 -14.79 39.82 13.76
N SER A 220 -15.95 40.46 13.91
CA SER A 220 -16.01 41.82 14.49
C SER A 220 -15.86 41.77 16.00
N GLU A 221 -15.24 42.83 16.57
CA GLU A 221 -15.26 43.05 18.02
C GLU A 221 -16.68 42.97 18.57
N SER A 222 -16.92 42.08 19.52
CA SER A 222 -18.10 42.19 20.38
C SER A 222 -17.77 43.21 21.47
N ASN A 223 -18.37 44.38 21.43
CA ASN A 223 -18.30 45.34 22.54
C ASN A 223 -18.83 44.66 23.81
N SER A 224 -17.93 44.33 24.72
CA SER A 224 -18.25 43.93 26.09
C SER A 224 -18.41 45.10 27.02
#